data_14bd2f776eab7fcdc45b44bdfb38b7e0
#
_entry.id   14bd2f776eab7fcdc45b44bdfb38b7e0
#
_cell.length_a   1.000
_cell.length_b   1.000
_cell.length_c   1.000
_cell.angle_alpha   90.00
_cell.angle_beta   90.00
_cell.angle_gamma   90.00
#
_symmetry.space_group_name_H-M   'P 1'
#
loop_
_entity.id
_entity.type
_entity.pdbx_description
1 polymer ?
#
loop_
_entity_poly.entity_id
_entity_poly.type
_entity_poly.pdbx_seq_one_letter_code
_entity_poly.pdbx_strand_id
1 'polypeptide(L)'
;GTFYLHYRDVFDLYEQIENELFDQLGKFYDDYFPSEDPHHLLTFIEKTTEYIYQNAAIFTLLTKPKGNILTINKFKDFFKQKIFEELSMMQQSGNEMACDEMEITFLVSGAVGIFEEWINGGMVQTPAHIAGVVHRILLKIAM
;
A
#
# COMPACT_ATOMS: atom_id res chain seq x y z
N GLY A 1 -22.80 -9.53 -23.40
CA GLY A 1 -23.02 -8.46 -22.46
C GLY A 1 -21.95 -7.40 -22.51
N THR A 2 -22.19 -6.35 -21.76
CA THR A 2 -21.26 -5.22 -21.67
C THR A 2 -19.90 -5.63 -21.16
N PHE A 3 -19.82 -6.69 -20.37
CA PHE A 3 -18.55 -7.20 -19.84
C PHE A 3 -17.56 -7.53 -20.96
N TYR A 4 -18.02 -8.22 -22.00
CA TYR A 4 -17.14 -8.63 -23.10
C TYR A 4 -16.78 -7.50 -24.05
N LEU A 5 -17.51 -6.39 -24.00
CA LEU A 5 -17.18 -5.23 -24.83
C LEU A 5 -15.98 -4.45 -24.31
N HIS A 6 -15.67 -4.56 -23.01
CA HIS A 6 -14.62 -3.78 -22.37
C HIS A 6 -13.34 -4.57 -22.07
N TYR A 7 -13.42 -5.91 -22.06
CA TYR A 7 -12.30 -6.73 -21.63
C TYR A 7 -12.09 -7.87 -22.63
N ARG A 8 -10.85 -8.09 -23.02
CA ARG A 8 -10.50 -9.14 -23.97
C ARG A 8 -10.62 -10.53 -23.34
N ASP A 9 -10.26 -10.63 -22.03
CA ASP A 9 -10.30 -11.87 -21.28
C ASP A 9 -10.23 -11.57 -19.78
N VAL A 10 -10.19 -12.61 -18.96
CA VAL A 10 -10.14 -12.50 -17.50
C VAL A 10 -8.85 -11.83 -17.04
N PHE A 11 -7.73 -12.06 -17.72
CA PHE A 11 -6.45 -11.46 -17.38
C PHE A 11 -6.46 -9.95 -17.61
N ASP A 12 -7.09 -9.51 -18.69
CA ASP A 12 -7.25 -8.09 -18.99
C ASP A 12 -8.10 -7.40 -17.93
N LEU A 13 -9.20 -8.02 -17.52
CA LEU A 13 -10.02 -7.52 -16.42
C LEU A 13 -9.24 -7.41 -15.13
N TYR A 14 -8.46 -8.43 -14.79
CA TYR A 14 -7.64 -8.49 -13.59
C TYR A 14 -6.62 -7.35 -13.57
N GLU A 15 -5.94 -7.16 -14.70
CA GLU A 15 -4.96 -6.08 -14.85
C GLU A 15 -5.59 -4.70 -14.69
N GLN A 16 -6.78 -4.50 -15.24
CA GLN A 16 -7.48 -3.23 -15.10
C GLN A 16 -7.89 -2.96 -13.66
N ILE A 17 -8.34 -3.98 -12.95
CA ILE A 17 -8.66 -3.87 -11.52
C ILE A 17 -7.41 -3.50 -10.72
N GLU A 18 -6.28 -4.15 -10.97
CA GLU A 18 -5.02 -3.83 -10.32
C GLU A 18 -4.62 -2.38 -10.58
N ASN A 19 -4.72 -1.95 -11.83
CA ASN A 19 -4.35 -0.58 -12.21
C ASN A 19 -5.20 0.46 -11.50
N GLU A 20 -6.50 0.22 -11.37
CA GLU A 20 -7.40 1.11 -10.64
C GLU A 20 -7.02 1.20 -9.17
N LEU A 21 -6.65 0.07 -8.56
CA LEU A 21 -6.22 0.05 -7.17
C LEU A 21 -4.93 0.83 -6.97
N PHE A 22 -3.95 0.65 -7.87
CA PHE A 22 -2.69 1.39 -7.78
C PHE A 22 -2.88 2.88 -8.02
N ASP A 23 -3.75 3.26 -8.95
CA ASP A 23 -4.08 4.66 -9.20
C ASP A 23 -4.68 5.30 -7.94
N GLN A 24 -5.58 4.60 -7.27
CA GLN A 24 -6.21 5.12 -6.05
C GLN A 24 -5.22 5.23 -4.90
N LEU A 25 -4.37 4.22 -4.73
CA LEU A 25 -3.33 4.25 -3.70
C LEU A 25 -2.31 5.37 -3.97
N GLY A 26 -1.98 5.57 -5.24
CA GLY A 26 -1.10 6.67 -5.66
C GLY A 26 -1.70 8.03 -5.34
N LYS A 27 -3.01 8.19 -5.52
CA LYS A 27 -3.72 9.41 -5.15
C LYS A 27 -3.65 9.67 -3.65
N PHE A 28 -3.87 8.63 -2.84
CA PHE A 28 -3.74 8.78 -1.39
C PHE A 28 -2.33 9.21 -1.01
N TYR A 29 -1.32 8.62 -1.62
CA TYR A 29 0.06 8.99 -1.35
C TYR A 29 0.31 10.46 -1.74
N ASP A 30 -0.10 10.86 -2.93
CA ASP A 30 0.13 12.22 -3.42
C ASP A 30 -0.64 13.27 -2.60
N ASP A 31 -1.79 12.90 -2.05
CA ASP A 31 -2.59 13.79 -1.21
C ASP A 31 -1.92 14.06 0.15
N TYR A 32 -1.14 13.12 0.67
CA TYR A 32 -0.58 13.22 2.00
C TYR A 32 0.93 13.37 2.04
N PHE A 33 1.63 13.24 0.91
CA PHE A 33 3.08 13.36 0.80
C PHE A 33 3.48 14.26 -0.38
N PRO A 34 4.54 15.07 -0.24
CA PRO A 34 5.19 15.43 1.02
C PRO A 34 4.30 16.36 1.84
N SER A 35 4.43 16.30 3.16
CA SER A 35 3.63 17.13 4.04
C SER A 35 4.41 17.47 5.30
N GLU A 36 4.21 18.68 5.81
CA GLU A 36 4.76 19.11 7.09
C GLU A 36 3.85 18.75 8.26
N ASP A 37 2.62 18.29 7.99
CA ASP A 37 1.68 17.87 9.02
C ASP A 37 2.23 16.63 9.72
N PRO A 38 2.42 16.64 11.06
CA PRO A 38 2.95 15.49 11.77
C PRO A 38 2.03 14.26 11.72
N HIS A 39 0.78 14.45 11.34
CA HIS A 39 -0.20 13.37 11.25
C HIS A 39 -0.37 12.81 9.83
N HIS A 40 0.38 13.30 8.85
CA HIS A 40 0.19 12.89 7.46
C HIS A 40 0.41 11.39 7.24
N LEU A 41 1.38 10.80 7.91
CA LEU A 41 1.65 9.37 7.79
C LEU A 41 0.48 8.54 8.32
N LEU A 42 0.00 8.88 9.52
CA LEU A 42 -1.15 8.19 10.10
C LEU A 42 -2.38 8.30 9.21
N THR A 43 -2.65 9.51 8.71
CA THR A 43 -3.81 9.73 7.84
C THR A 43 -3.69 8.91 6.55
N PHE A 44 -2.52 8.86 5.96
CA PHE A 44 -2.27 8.02 4.78
C PHE A 44 -2.55 6.55 5.07
N ILE A 45 -2.05 6.04 6.19
CA ILE A 45 -2.24 4.64 6.58
C ILE A 45 -3.72 4.36 6.84
N GLU A 46 -4.41 5.27 7.55
CA GLU A 46 -5.84 5.14 7.83
C GLU A 46 -6.66 5.11 6.54
N LYS A 47 -6.38 6.00 5.59
CA LYS A 47 -7.09 6.04 4.31
C LYS A 47 -6.84 4.77 3.49
N THR A 48 -5.61 4.31 3.46
CA THR A 48 -5.25 3.08 2.77
C THR A 48 -5.95 1.87 3.38
N THR A 49 -5.94 1.77 4.70
CA THR A 49 -6.57 0.66 5.43
C THR A 49 -8.08 0.65 5.23
N GLU A 50 -8.71 1.81 5.32
CA GLU A 50 -10.15 1.95 5.09
C GLU A 50 -10.52 1.57 3.66
N TYR A 51 -9.71 1.99 2.70
CA TYR A 51 -9.94 1.63 1.30
C TYR A 51 -9.88 0.12 1.08
N ILE A 52 -8.91 -0.55 1.69
CA ILE A 52 -8.81 -2.01 1.63
C ILE A 52 -10.06 -2.65 2.22
N TYR A 53 -10.51 -2.16 3.36
CA TYR A 53 -11.70 -2.69 4.02
C TYR A 53 -12.96 -2.52 3.18
N GLN A 54 -13.13 -1.35 2.57
CA GLN A 54 -14.28 -1.05 1.72
C GLN A 54 -14.29 -1.87 0.43
N ASN A 55 -13.13 -2.35 -0.01
CA ASN A 55 -12.97 -3.16 -1.21
C ASN A 55 -12.51 -4.58 -0.86
N ALA A 56 -13.03 -5.10 0.25
CA ALA A 56 -12.61 -6.37 0.83
C ALA A 56 -12.65 -7.54 -0.16
N ALA A 57 -13.71 -7.63 -0.95
CA ALA A 57 -13.87 -8.74 -1.90
C ALA A 57 -12.76 -8.75 -2.95
N ILE A 58 -12.43 -7.58 -3.47
CA ILE A 58 -11.38 -7.43 -4.49
C ILE A 58 -10.02 -7.75 -3.88
N PHE A 59 -9.71 -7.18 -2.72
CA PHE A 59 -8.42 -7.43 -2.06
C PHE A 59 -8.28 -8.89 -1.62
N THR A 60 -9.36 -9.52 -1.17
CA THR A 60 -9.35 -10.95 -0.84
C THR A 60 -9.00 -11.78 -2.08
N LEU A 61 -9.58 -11.45 -3.22
CA LEU A 61 -9.28 -12.12 -4.47
C LEU A 61 -7.83 -11.94 -4.90
N LEU A 62 -7.31 -10.70 -4.78
CA LEU A 62 -5.95 -10.36 -5.20
C LEU A 62 -4.86 -10.91 -4.28
N THR A 63 -5.20 -11.24 -3.04
CA THR A 63 -4.21 -11.72 -2.05
C THR A 63 -4.32 -13.21 -1.74
N LYS A 64 -5.15 -13.95 -2.48
CA LYS A 64 -5.26 -15.40 -2.29
C LYS A 64 -3.91 -16.09 -2.52
N PRO A 65 -3.56 -17.11 -1.72
CA PRO A 65 -2.25 -17.77 -1.85
C PRO A 65 -1.95 -18.38 -3.20
N LYS A 66 -2.97 -18.80 -3.94
CA LYS A 66 -2.77 -19.39 -5.27
C LYS A 66 -2.74 -18.31 -6.34
N GLY A 67 -1.55 -17.98 -6.82
CA GLY A 67 -1.37 -17.19 -8.02
C GLY A 67 -1.25 -15.68 -7.83
N ASN A 68 -1.28 -15.19 -6.60
CA ASN A 68 -1.28 -13.74 -6.35
C ASN A 68 0.00 -13.18 -5.73
N ILE A 69 1.08 -13.97 -5.74
CA ILE A 69 2.41 -13.51 -5.34
C ILE A 69 2.81 -12.30 -6.18
N LEU A 70 2.44 -12.32 -7.48
CA LEU A 70 2.76 -11.25 -8.40
C LEU A 70 2.12 -9.92 -7.98
N THR A 71 0.85 -9.95 -7.57
CA THR A 71 0.14 -8.76 -7.10
C THR A 71 0.76 -8.21 -5.82
N ILE A 72 1.09 -9.08 -4.87
CA ILE A 72 1.75 -8.70 -3.62
C ILE A 72 3.09 -8.02 -3.92
N ASN A 73 3.87 -8.57 -4.82
CA ASN A 73 5.16 -7.99 -5.21
C ASN A 73 4.98 -6.63 -5.89
N LYS A 74 3.94 -6.46 -6.70
CA LYS A 74 3.61 -5.17 -7.31
C LYS A 74 3.30 -4.11 -6.25
N PHE A 75 2.56 -4.47 -5.20
CA PHE A 75 2.30 -3.56 -4.08
C PHE A 75 3.59 -3.16 -3.37
N LYS A 76 4.45 -4.13 -3.08
CA LYS A 76 5.73 -3.85 -2.45
C LYS A 76 6.58 -2.90 -3.29
N ASP A 77 6.69 -3.18 -4.58
CA ASP A 77 7.49 -2.36 -5.50
C ASP A 77 6.92 -0.94 -5.61
N PHE A 78 5.60 -0.82 -5.69
CA PHE A 78 4.93 0.47 -5.77
C PHE A 78 5.26 1.34 -4.56
N PHE A 79 5.10 0.82 -3.35
CA PHE A 79 5.35 1.59 -2.14
C PHE A 79 6.84 1.86 -1.93
N LYS A 80 7.70 0.91 -2.27
CA LYS A 80 9.15 1.13 -2.21
C LYS A 80 9.56 2.27 -3.12
N GLN A 81 9.06 2.29 -4.35
CA GLN A 81 9.36 3.35 -5.30
C GLN A 81 8.89 4.71 -4.80
N LYS A 82 7.67 4.79 -4.26
CA LYS A 82 7.13 6.04 -3.71
C LYS A 82 8.00 6.57 -2.57
N ILE A 83 8.42 5.71 -1.66
CA ILE A 83 9.27 6.09 -0.54
C ILE A 83 10.65 6.54 -1.02
N PHE A 84 11.23 5.84 -2.00
CA PHE A 84 12.52 6.24 -2.58
C PHE A 84 12.44 7.62 -3.23
N GLU A 85 11.38 7.89 -3.98
CA GLU A 85 11.19 9.20 -4.61
C GLU A 85 11.14 10.31 -3.57
N GLU A 86 10.40 10.08 -2.48
CA GLU A 86 10.29 11.06 -1.40
C GLU A 86 11.62 11.29 -0.70
N LEU A 87 12.36 10.23 -0.38
CA LEU A 87 13.66 10.34 0.26
C LEU A 87 14.69 11.04 -0.64
N SER A 88 14.64 10.77 -1.94
CA SER A 88 15.52 11.44 -2.91
C SER A 88 15.25 12.95 -2.94
N MET A 89 13.99 13.34 -2.89
CA MET A 89 13.60 14.75 -2.83
C MET A 89 14.09 15.41 -1.54
N MET A 90 13.97 14.72 -0.41
CA MET A 90 14.47 15.19 0.88
C MET A 90 15.99 15.38 0.85
N GLN A 91 16.72 14.46 0.23
CA GLN A 91 18.17 14.54 0.11
C GLN A 91 18.60 15.73 -0.76
N GLN A 92 17.88 16.00 -1.85
CA GLN A 92 18.11 17.17 -2.69
C GLN A 92 17.89 18.47 -1.95
N SER A 93 16.98 18.47 -0.98
CA SER A 93 16.69 19.63 -0.14
C SER A 93 17.71 19.81 1.01
N GLY A 94 18.74 18.97 1.07
CA GLY A 94 19.77 19.07 2.10
C GLY A 94 19.49 18.26 3.36
N ASN A 95 18.38 17.52 3.40
CA ASN A 95 18.07 16.65 4.52
C ASN A 95 18.77 15.30 4.34
N GLU A 96 19.33 14.77 5.41
CA GLU A 96 19.96 13.45 5.35
C GLU A 96 18.89 12.37 5.21
N MET A 97 19.20 11.33 4.42
CA MET A 97 18.36 10.15 4.36
C MET A 97 18.39 9.43 5.69
N ALA A 98 17.20 9.26 6.29
CA ALA A 98 17.07 8.59 7.57
C ALA A 98 17.13 7.07 7.45
N CYS A 99 16.93 6.51 6.25
CA CYS A 99 16.82 5.08 6.03
C CYS A 99 17.68 4.61 4.86
N ASP A 100 18.30 3.46 5.06
CA ASP A 100 18.97 2.69 4.03
C ASP A 100 17.91 1.96 3.18
N GLU A 101 18.28 1.58 1.96
CA GLU A 101 17.43 0.84 1.04
C GLU A 101 16.89 -0.46 1.65
N MET A 102 17.72 -1.19 2.39
CA MET A 102 17.32 -2.43 3.03
C MET A 102 16.33 -2.20 4.16
N GLU A 103 16.45 -1.09 4.88
CA GLU A 103 15.49 -0.70 5.90
C GLU A 103 14.13 -0.40 5.26
N ILE A 104 14.11 0.28 4.13
CA ILE A 104 12.88 0.55 3.38
C ILE A 104 12.24 -0.76 2.93
N THR A 105 13.03 -1.69 2.43
CA THR A 105 12.55 -3.02 2.04
C THR A 105 11.89 -3.74 3.23
N PHE A 106 12.51 -3.68 4.39
CA PHE A 106 11.97 -4.28 5.61
C PHE A 106 10.64 -3.64 6.00
N LEU A 107 10.60 -2.29 6.01
CA LEU A 107 9.40 -1.55 6.39
C LEU A 107 8.22 -1.85 5.45
N VAL A 108 8.46 -1.79 4.16
CA VAL A 108 7.40 -2.01 3.16
C VAL A 108 6.93 -3.47 3.19
N SER A 109 7.87 -4.41 3.24
CA SER A 109 7.52 -5.83 3.28
C SER A 109 6.73 -6.19 4.55
N GLY A 110 7.11 -5.60 5.68
CA GLY A 110 6.39 -5.79 6.94
C GLY A 110 4.99 -5.22 6.89
N ALA A 111 4.83 -4.00 6.39
CA ALA A 111 3.52 -3.35 6.27
C ALA A 111 2.59 -4.13 5.33
N VAL A 112 3.10 -4.51 4.14
CA VAL A 112 2.32 -5.29 3.18
C VAL A 112 1.96 -6.66 3.78
N GLY A 113 2.89 -7.28 4.52
CA GLY A 113 2.64 -8.54 5.20
C GLY A 113 1.51 -8.45 6.23
N ILE A 114 1.43 -7.36 6.98
CA ILE A 114 0.34 -7.14 7.94
C ILE A 114 -1.00 -7.05 7.21
N PHE A 115 -1.06 -6.28 6.13
CA PHE A 115 -2.29 -6.16 5.35
C PHE A 115 -2.69 -7.50 4.73
N GLU A 116 -1.73 -8.23 4.18
CA GLU A 116 -1.98 -9.54 3.59
C GLU A 116 -2.57 -10.50 4.62
N GLU A 117 -1.97 -10.57 5.80
CA GLU A 117 -2.46 -11.46 6.85
C GLU A 117 -3.83 -11.05 7.36
N TRP A 118 -4.06 -9.75 7.49
CA TRP A 118 -5.37 -9.23 7.88
C TRP A 118 -6.46 -9.60 6.87
N ILE A 119 -6.18 -9.40 5.59
CA ILE A 119 -7.12 -9.72 4.51
C ILE A 119 -7.40 -11.22 4.48
N ASN A 120 -6.36 -12.04 4.49
CA ASN A 120 -6.51 -13.50 4.43
C ASN A 120 -7.15 -14.08 5.70
N GLY A 121 -7.04 -13.38 6.81
CA GLY A 121 -7.69 -13.74 8.06
C GLY A 121 -9.16 -13.32 8.17
N GLY A 122 -9.71 -12.69 7.12
CA GLY A 122 -11.11 -12.28 7.09
C GLY A 122 -11.37 -10.89 7.65
N MET A 123 -10.34 -10.08 7.80
CA MET A 123 -10.46 -8.69 8.29
C MET A 123 -11.22 -8.60 9.63
N VAL A 124 -10.86 -9.48 10.56
CA VAL A 124 -11.51 -9.57 11.88
C VAL A 124 -11.26 -8.30 12.71
N GLN A 125 -10.03 -7.78 12.67
CA GLN A 125 -9.70 -6.54 13.37
C GLN A 125 -10.30 -5.35 12.63
N THR A 126 -10.57 -4.27 13.36
CA THR A 126 -11.08 -3.06 12.72
C THR A 126 -9.99 -2.39 11.88
N PRO A 127 -10.38 -1.63 10.84
CA PRO A 127 -9.39 -0.85 10.08
C PRO A 127 -8.58 0.09 10.95
N ALA A 128 -9.21 0.74 11.94
CA ALA A 128 -8.52 1.63 12.85
C ALA A 128 -7.45 0.91 13.68
N HIS A 129 -7.73 -0.31 14.11
CA HIS A 129 -6.76 -1.11 14.85
C HIS A 129 -5.54 -1.44 13.99
N ILE A 130 -5.77 -1.92 12.77
CA ILE A 130 -4.70 -2.27 11.84
C ILE A 130 -3.87 -1.04 11.48
N ALA A 131 -4.52 0.08 11.16
CA ALA A 131 -3.81 1.32 10.86
C ALA A 131 -2.94 1.78 12.03
N GLY A 132 -3.46 1.66 13.24
CA GLY A 132 -2.72 2.01 14.45
C GLY A 132 -1.49 1.13 14.68
N VAL A 133 -1.62 -0.17 14.42
CA VAL A 133 -0.50 -1.10 14.54
C VAL A 133 0.60 -0.77 13.54
N VAL A 134 0.24 -0.59 12.28
CA VAL A 134 1.20 -0.26 11.21
C VAL A 134 1.91 1.06 11.54
N HIS A 135 1.15 2.08 11.89
CA HIS A 135 1.69 3.40 12.21
C HIS A 135 2.68 3.34 13.38
N ARG A 136 2.30 2.64 14.45
CA ARG A 136 3.15 2.50 15.65
C ARG A 136 4.47 1.82 15.33
N ILE A 137 4.43 0.76 14.53
CA ILE A 137 5.64 0.03 14.14
C ILE A 137 6.55 0.91 13.28
N LEU A 138 5.97 1.60 12.29
CA LEU A 138 6.74 2.48 11.40
C LEU A 138 7.41 3.61 12.18
N LEU A 139 6.73 4.18 13.17
CA LEU A 139 7.31 5.23 14.01
C LEU A 139 8.49 4.71 14.82
N LYS A 140 8.39 3.50 15.38
CA LYS A 140 9.46 2.92 16.20
C LYS A 140 10.72 2.66 15.39
N ILE A 141 10.57 2.21 14.16
CA ILE A 141 11.71 1.87 13.31
C ILE A 141 12.33 3.12 12.70
N ALA A 142 11.52 4.13 12.36
CA ALA A 142 11.99 5.38 11.78
C ALA A 142 12.69 6.29 12.79
N MET A 143 12.54 6.02 14.08
CA MET A 143 13.22 6.77 15.13
C MET A 143 14.42 5.99 15.65
#